data_ba3e9dafc36df8257edee366c9e92d35
#
_entry.id   ba3e9dafc36df8257edee366c9e92d35
#
_cell.length_a   1.000
_cell.length_b   1.000
_cell.length_c   1.000
_cell.angle_alpha   90.00
_cell.angle_beta   90.00
_cell.angle_gamma   90.00
#
_symmetry.space_group_name_H-M   'P 1'
#
loop_
_entity.id
_entity.type
_entity.pdbx_description
1 polymer ?
#
loop_
_entity_poly.entity_id
_entity_poly.type
_entity_poly.pdbx_seq_one_letter_code
_entity_poly.pdbx_strand_id
1 'polypeptide(L)'
;MKKKSFILIAIALTTVILTSACSKKSKIDYLVLVNKYSKLPDNWEKSVELVSAKNAWNEEVKLEKETYKQYKRLEKELKKDGVIIVLDSVYRSVKEQQDLWDRWSKDPEKGIEYAKKYAAVPGYSEHHTGLAVDIVIKKDGKLIEENEDMIKEKEIFKKIHKKLSKYGFILRYLEGRDDITGYTYEPWHLRYVGSAKIAKEIMDKDITFEEYLASIKDIKNTKEAAKYQIEKALQKYFKKNYGDKITNSRFNVTKIYTAKEEKEEPIKALKLGKKDVAFEVTYQLQPSEGTDPNELTIPDGEYDEKLGWVKDISRLGVLKYNEETGKYSIENFGTGW
;
A
#
# COMPACT_ATOMS: atom_id res chain seq x y z
N MET A 1 52.80 -53.31 51.75
CA MET A 1 52.12 -52.04 51.74
C MET A 1 51.79 -51.66 50.28
N LYS A 2 50.50 -51.82 49.82
CA LYS A 2 50.07 -51.51 48.44
C LYS A 2 49.43 -50.13 48.41
N LYS A 3 50.02 -49.19 47.67
CA LYS A 3 49.46 -47.87 47.44
C LYS A 3 48.37 -47.98 46.39
N LYS A 4 47.12 -47.57 46.74
CA LYS A 4 45.98 -47.45 45.80
C LYS A 4 46.01 -46.03 45.24
N SER A 5 46.22 -45.89 43.94
CA SER A 5 46.04 -44.61 43.21
C SER A 5 44.57 -44.48 42.89
N PHE A 6 43.98 -43.35 43.35
CA PHE A 6 42.66 -42.93 42.93
C PHE A 6 42.79 -42.01 41.70
N ILE A 7 42.21 -42.44 40.59
CA ILE A 7 42.05 -41.60 39.38
C ILE A 7 40.74 -40.87 39.53
N LEU A 8 40.83 -39.56 39.66
CA LEU A 8 39.68 -38.70 39.58
C LEU A 8 39.36 -38.45 38.08
N ILE A 9 38.23 -38.96 37.63
CA ILE A 9 37.68 -38.63 36.31
C ILE A 9 36.79 -37.37 36.50
N ALA A 10 37.30 -36.23 36.02
CA ALA A 10 36.49 -35.00 35.95
C ALA A 10 35.59 -35.08 34.70
N ILE A 11 34.30 -35.29 34.91
CA ILE A 11 33.32 -35.20 33.84
C ILE A 11 32.97 -33.71 33.69
N ALA A 12 33.48 -33.08 32.62
CA ALA A 12 33.09 -31.74 32.22
C ALA A 12 31.69 -31.79 31.56
N LEU A 13 30.68 -31.36 32.31
CA LEU A 13 29.34 -31.20 31.79
C LEU A 13 29.30 -29.88 30.97
N THR A 14 29.46 -29.97 29.65
CA THR A 14 29.23 -28.88 28.74
C THR A 14 27.70 -28.70 28.58
N THR A 15 27.13 -27.80 29.35
CA THR A 15 25.75 -27.28 29.13
C THR A 15 25.73 -26.46 27.85
N VAL A 16 25.27 -27.10 26.76
CA VAL A 16 24.90 -26.36 25.54
C VAL A 16 23.64 -25.57 25.85
N ILE A 17 23.81 -24.29 26.14
CA ILE A 17 22.69 -23.36 26.21
C ILE A 17 22.21 -23.12 24.77
N LEU A 18 21.20 -23.87 24.33
CA LEU A 18 20.41 -23.53 23.15
C LEU A 18 19.69 -22.24 23.44
N THR A 19 20.29 -21.10 23.11
CA THR A 19 19.57 -19.85 23.02
C THR A 19 18.65 -19.94 21.79
N SER A 20 17.42 -20.41 22.02
CA SER A 20 16.34 -20.25 21.06
C SER A 20 16.13 -18.75 20.86
N ALA A 21 16.76 -18.20 19.84
CA ALA A 21 16.47 -16.85 19.36
C ALA A 21 15.04 -16.88 18.80
N CYS A 22 14.06 -16.72 19.71
CA CYS A 22 12.69 -16.43 19.33
C CYS A 22 12.72 -15.01 18.72
N SER A 23 12.96 -14.91 17.41
CA SER A 23 12.78 -13.65 16.69
C SER A 23 11.32 -13.28 16.88
N LYS A 24 11.04 -12.25 17.66
CA LYS A 24 9.69 -11.67 17.74
C LYS A 24 9.33 -11.30 16.31
N LYS A 25 8.45 -12.09 15.67
CA LYS A 25 7.88 -11.75 14.37
C LYS A 25 7.29 -10.35 14.51
N SER A 26 7.72 -9.40 13.70
CA SER A 26 7.19 -8.04 13.74
C SER A 26 5.68 -8.11 13.56
N LYS A 27 4.94 -7.37 14.39
CA LYS A 27 3.47 -7.36 14.30
C LYS A 27 3.11 -6.72 12.96
N ILE A 28 2.31 -7.43 12.16
CA ILE A 28 1.85 -6.92 10.87
C ILE A 28 1.05 -5.61 11.05
N ASP A 29 1.32 -4.62 10.21
CA ASP A 29 0.53 -3.40 10.11
C ASP A 29 -0.62 -3.59 9.12
N TYR A 30 -1.81 -3.88 9.62
CA TYR A 30 -3.01 -4.02 8.79
C TYR A 30 -3.49 -2.69 8.18
N LEU A 31 -2.96 -1.56 8.63
CA LEU A 31 -3.28 -0.22 8.12
C LEU A 31 -2.21 0.32 7.16
N VAL A 32 -1.29 -0.52 6.73
CA VAL A 32 -0.30 -0.14 5.72
C VAL A 32 -1.01 0.35 4.45
N LEU A 33 -0.63 1.53 3.99
CA LEU A 33 -1.11 2.08 2.72
C LEU A 33 -0.13 1.71 1.61
N VAL A 34 -0.65 1.02 0.59
CA VAL A 34 0.05 0.77 -0.67
C VAL A 34 -0.90 1.15 -1.79
N ASN A 35 -0.52 2.10 -2.64
CA ASN A 35 -1.33 2.57 -3.77
C ASN A 35 -0.40 3.15 -4.84
N LYS A 36 -0.95 3.82 -5.87
CA LYS A 36 -0.15 4.44 -6.95
C LYS A 36 0.90 5.46 -6.46
N TYR A 37 0.78 5.94 -5.23
CA TYR A 37 1.61 7.00 -4.65
C TYR A 37 2.47 6.51 -3.48
N SER A 38 2.05 5.45 -2.80
CA SER A 38 2.70 4.89 -1.61
C SER A 38 3.23 3.50 -1.91
N LYS A 39 4.56 3.36 -1.89
CA LYS A 39 5.24 2.10 -2.14
C LYS A 39 5.07 1.13 -0.96
N LEU A 40 5.08 -0.18 -1.26
CA LEU A 40 5.19 -1.23 -0.25
C LEU A 40 6.42 -0.98 0.64
N PRO A 41 6.29 -1.04 1.99
CA PRO A 41 7.44 -0.92 2.88
C PRO A 41 8.50 -1.99 2.60
N ASP A 42 9.77 -1.61 2.72
CA ASP A 42 10.88 -2.54 2.55
C ASP A 42 10.81 -3.68 3.58
N ASN A 43 11.16 -4.89 3.16
CA ASN A 43 11.09 -6.12 3.96
C ASN A 43 9.68 -6.49 4.46
N TRP A 44 8.62 -6.02 3.83
CA TRP A 44 7.24 -6.36 4.19
C TRP A 44 7.00 -7.87 4.28
N GLU A 45 7.58 -8.65 3.37
CA GLU A 45 7.48 -10.11 3.32
C GLU A 45 7.96 -10.81 4.60
N LYS A 46 8.81 -10.16 5.40
CA LYS A 46 9.27 -10.67 6.71
C LYS A 46 8.23 -10.53 7.81
N SER A 47 7.26 -9.62 7.65
CA SER A 47 6.19 -9.36 8.62
C SER A 47 4.92 -10.13 8.32
N VAL A 48 4.70 -10.55 7.08
CA VAL A 48 3.49 -11.25 6.64
C VAL A 48 3.63 -12.78 6.76
N GLU A 49 2.56 -13.45 7.20
CA GLU A 49 2.46 -14.91 7.20
C GLU A 49 1.46 -15.32 6.13
N LEU A 50 1.97 -15.85 5.00
CA LEU A 50 1.15 -16.29 3.89
C LEU A 50 0.70 -17.74 4.08
N VAL A 51 -0.56 -18.02 3.75
CA VAL A 51 -1.15 -19.35 3.69
C VAL A 51 -1.68 -19.63 2.29
N SER A 52 -1.62 -20.91 1.88
CA SER A 52 -2.13 -21.35 0.57
C SER A 52 -3.65 -21.48 0.58
N ALA A 53 -4.26 -21.17 -0.56
CA ALA A 53 -5.68 -21.34 -0.86
C ALA A 53 -5.84 -21.77 -2.33
N LYS A 54 -7.08 -22.00 -2.75
CA LYS A 54 -7.42 -22.23 -4.15
C LYS A 54 -8.31 -21.11 -4.67
N ASN A 55 -8.00 -20.61 -5.88
CA ASN A 55 -8.82 -19.60 -6.56
C ASN A 55 -9.97 -20.26 -7.38
N ALA A 56 -10.69 -19.46 -8.15
CA ALA A 56 -11.82 -19.90 -8.94
C ALA A 56 -11.47 -20.96 -10.02
N TRP A 57 -10.22 -21.00 -10.45
CA TRP A 57 -9.69 -21.92 -11.46
C TRP A 57 -8.92 -23.11 -10.85
N ASN A 58 -9.04 -23.29 -9.53
CA ASN A 58 -8.33 -24.33 -8.77
C ASN A 58 -6.81 -24.20 -8.76
N GLU A 59 -6.29 -23.01 -9.03
CA GLU A 59 -4.89 -22.70 -8.94
C GLU A 59 -4.50 -22.40 -7.50
N GLU A 60 -3.24 -22.69 -7.14
CA GLU A 60 -2.73 -22.32 -5.82
C GLU A 60 -2.41 -20.83 -5.75
N VAL A 61 -3.04 -20.17 -4.79
CA VAL A 61 -2.83 -18.75 -4.48
C VAL A 61 -2.49 -18.59 -3.01
N LYS A 62 -1.91 -17.44 -2.64
CA LYS A 62 -1.51 -17.17 -1.26
C LYS A 62 -2.13 -15.88 -0.76
N LEU A 63 -2.37 -15.80 0.54
CA LEU A 63 -2.79 -14.57 1.19
C LEU A 63 -2.40 -14.58 2.67
N GLU A 64 -2.45 -13.40 3.31
CA GLU A 64 -2.14 -13.30 4.73
C GLU A 64 -3.12 -14.14 5.55
N LYS A 65 -2.61 -14.82 6.57
CA LYS A 65 -3.29 -15.87 7.35
C LYS A 65 -4.61 -15.40 7.97
N GLU A 66 -4.62 -14.26 8.64
CA GLU A 66 -5.84 -13.75 9.28
C GLU A 66 -6.82 -13.22 8.23
N THR A 67 -6.32 -12.59 7.17
CA THR A 67 -7.12 -12.19 5.99
C THR A 67 -7.86 -13.39 5.42
N TYR A 68 -7.17 -14.51 5.18
CA TYR A 68 -7.81 -15.73 4.70
C TYR A 68 -8.88 -16.26 5.64
N LYS A 69 -8.58 -16.31 6.92
CA LYS A 69 -9.53 -16.76 7.95
C LYS A 69 -10.80 -15.90 7.96
N GLN A 70 -10.66 -14.59 7.85
CA GLN A 70 -11.82 -13.68 7.81
C GLN A 70 -12.57 -13.77 6.48
N TYR A 71 -11.87 -13.93 5.36
CA TYR A 71 -12.49 -14.21 4.06
C TYR A 71 -13.35 -15.48 4.11
N LYS A 72 -12.87 -16.59 4.66
CA LYS A 72 -13.66 -17.83 4.80
C LYS A 72 -14.90 -17.66 5.67
N ARG A 73 -14.86 -16.78 6.66
CA ARG A 73 -16.04 -16.44 7.47
C ARG A 73 -17.05 -15.60 6.69
N LEU A 74 -16.57 -14.64 5.92
CA LEU A 74 -17.38 -13.82 5.01
C LEU A 74 -18.04 -14.70 3.94
N GLU A 75 -17.28 -15.53 3.25
CA GLU A 75 -17.76 -16.50 2.25
C GLU A 75 -18.89 -17.38 2.80
N LYS A 76 -18.68 -17.96 4.00
CA LYS A 76 -19.68 -18.78 4.68
C LYS A 76 -20.96 -18.01 5.01
N GLU A 77 -20.84 -16.74 5.39
CA GLU A 77 -21.99 -15.89 5.71
C GLU A 77 -22.78 -15.53 4.44
N LEU A 78 -22.09 -15.11 3.39
CA LEU A 78 -22.70 -14.75 2.11
C LEU A 78 -23.42 -15.94 1.46
N LYS A 79 -22.86 -17.14 1.59
CA LYS A 79 -23.49 -18.37 1.10
C LYS A 79 -24.87 -18.63 1.73
N LYS A 80 -25.10 -18.24 2.97
CA LYS A 80 -26.43 -18.36 3.63
C LYS A 80 -27.46 -17.43 2.98
N ASP A 81 -27.02 -16.30 2.44
CA ASP A 81 -27.86 -15.33 1.73
C ASP A 81 -27.95 -15.63 0.22
N GLY A 82 -27.48 -16.81 -0.21
CA GLY A 82 -27.50 -17.24 -1.61
C GLY A 82 -26.45 -16.57 -2.48
N VAL A 83 -25.49 -15.84 -1.89
CA VAL A 83 -24.39 -15.18 -2.61
C VAL A 83 -23.14 -16.05 -2.54
N ILE A 84 -22.61 -16.44 -3.70
CA ILE A 84 -21.41 -17.27 -3.80
C ILE A 84 -20.28 -16.42 -4.34
N ILE A 85 -19.25 -16.22 -3.51
CA ILE A 85 -17.98 -15.56 -3.88
C ILE A 85 -16.87 -16.59 -3.94
N VAL A 86 -15.89 -16.38 -4.81
CA VAL A 86 -14.70 -17.22 -4.92
C VAL A 86 -13.48 -16.31 -5.06
N LEU A 87 -12.33 -16.75 -4.54
CA LEU A 87 -11.07 -16.02 -4.71
C LEU A 87 -10.70 -15.94 -6.20
N ASP A 88 -10.29 -14.76 -6.63
CA ASP A 88 -9.65 -14.54 -7.92
C ASP A 88 -8.15 -14.28 -7.69
N SER A 89 -7.76 -13.03 -7.59
CA SER A 89 -6.40 -12.57 -7.35
C SER A 89 -6.23 -12.15 -5.89
N VAL A 90 -5.14 -12.59 -5.29
CA VAL A 90 -4.85 -12.29 -3.87
C VAL A 90 -3.41 -11.80 -3.71
N TYR A 91 -2.56 -12.43 -2.90
CA TYR A 91 -1.16 -12.03 -2.82
C TYR A 91 -0.47 -12.17 -4.18
N ARG A 92 0.28 -11.15 -4.53
CA ARG A 92 1.14 -11.10 -5.72
C ARG A 92 2.49 -10.53 -5.31
N SER A 93 3.56 -11.27 -5.52
CA SER A 93 4.92 -10.78 -5.27
C SER A 93 5.27 -9.61 -6.20
N VAL A 94 6.27 -8.82 -5.82
CA VAL A 94 6.75 -7.73 -6.69
C VAL A 94 7.23 -8.27 -8.04
N LYS A 95 7.83 -9.48 -8.04
CA LYS A 95 8.27 -10.15 -9.28
C LYS A 95 7.09 -10.53 -10.17
N GLU A 96 6.05 -11.15 -9.63
CA GLU A 96 4.85 -11.52 -10.40
C GLU A 96 4.14 -10.28 -10.95
N GLN A 97 4.14 -9.18 -10.21
CA GLN A 97 3.64 -7.90 -10.70
C GLN A 97 4.49 -7.34 -11.85
N GLN A 98 5.82 -7.50 -11.78
CA GLN A 98 6.71 -7.11 -12.87
C GLN A 98 6.43 -7.95 -14.12
N ASP A 99 6.26 -9.27 -13.95
CA ASP A 99 5.95 -10.18 -15.06
C ASP A 99 4.59 -9.82 -15.72
N LEU A 100 3.60 -9.44 -14.91
CA LEU A 100 2.30 -8.95 -15.40
C LEU A 100 2.43 -7.62 -16.14
N TRP A 101 3.15 -6.66 -15.54
CA TRP A 101 3.43 -5.36 -16.15
C TRP A 101 4.12 -5.49 -17.49
N ASP A 102 5.18 -6.30 -17.55
CA ASP A 102 5.96 -6.55 -18.75
C ASP A 102 5.11 -7.21 -19.86
N ARG A 103 4.24 -8.14 -19.49
CA ARG A 103 3.32 -8.79 -20.43
C ARG A 103 2.37 -7.79 -21.06
N TRP A 104 1.76 -6.92 -20.26
CA TRP A 104 0.79 -5.95 -20.78
C TRP A 104 1.44 -4.79 -21.52
N SER A 105 2.57 -4.29 -21.02
CA SER A 105 3.28 -3.18 -21.68
C SER A 105 3.91 -3.55 -23.02
N LYS A 106 4.22 -4.84 -23.22
CA LYS A 106 4.79 -5.37 -24.45
C LYS A 106 3.75 -6.01 -25.39
N ASP A 107 2.50 -6.09 -24.97
CA ASP A 107 1.40 -6.64 -25.75
C ASP A 107 1.12 -5.72 -26.96
N PRO A 108 1.08 -6.26 -28.22
CA PRO A 108 0.87 -5.43 -29.41
C PRO A 108 -0.48 -4.71 -29.47
N GLU A 109 -1.51 -5.27 -28.82
CA GLU A 109 -2.86 -4.70 -28.82
C GLU A 109 -3.10 -3.80 -27.59
N LYS A 110 -2.53 -4.16 -26.41
CA LYS A 110 -2.72 -3.45 -25.16
C LYS A 110 -1.70 -2.32 -24.96
N GLY A 111 -0.42 -2.65 -25.03
CA GLY A 111 0.67 -1.69 -24.92
C GLY A 111 0.82 -1.05 -23.55
N ILE A 112 1.75 -0.10 -23.47
CA ILE A 112 2.13 0.56 -22.22
C ILE A 112 0.98 1.37 -21.60
N GLU A 113 0.12 1.99 -22.40
CA GLU A 113 -1.01 2.80 -21.88
C GLU A 113 -2.05 1.93 -21.20
N TYR A 114 -2.31 0.74 -21.73
CA TYR A 114 -3.16 -0.24 -21.06
C TYR A 114 -2.55 -0.68 -19.73
N ALA A 115 -1.25 -1.00 -19.71
CA ALA A 115 -0.56 -1.39 -18.50
C ALA A 115 -0.62 -0.27 -17.43
N LYS A 116 -0.40 0.98 -17.80
CA LYS A 116 -0.50 2.14 -16.90
C LYS A 116 -1.90 2.30 -16.29
N LYS A 117 -2.93 2.01 -17.08
CA LYS A 117 -4.33 2.20 -16.65
C LYS A 117 -4.80 1.11 -15.70
N TYR A 118 -4.44 -0.16 -15.98
CA TYR A 118 -5.05 -1.32 -15.33
C TYR A 118 -4.10 -2.12 -14.43
N ALA A 119 -2.81 -1.82 -14.43
CA ALA A 119 -1.86 -2.46 -13.53
C ALA A 119 -1.17 -1.45 -12.62
N ALA A 120 -0.98 -1.83 -11.38
CA ALA A 120 -0.06 -1.13 -10.52
C ALA A 120 1.38 -1.38 -10.98
N VAL A 121 2.23 -0.36 -10.88
CA VAL A 121 3.67 -0.56 -11.05
C VAL A 121 4.19 -1.49 -9.94
N PRO A 122 5.17 -2.36 -10.24
CA PRO A 122 5.78 -3.23 -9.23
C PRO A 122 6.24 -2.46 -7.99
N GLY A 123 5.86 -2.95 -6.82
CA GLY A 123 6.06 -2.30 -5.54
C GLY A 123 4.94 -1.33 -5.11
N TYR A 124 3.97 -1.03 -5.97
CA TYR A 124 2.85 -0.13 -5.70
C TYR A 124 1.47 -0.82 -5.76
N SER A 125 1.45 -2.15 -5.84
CA SER A 125 0.21 -2.93 -5.79
C SER A 125 -0.17 -3.29 -4.36
N GLU A 126 -1.44 -3.10 -3.99
CA GLU A 126 -1.95 -3.51 -2.68
C GLU A 126 -1.90 -5.04 -2.49
N HIS A 127 -1.93 -5.82 -3.58
CA HIS A 127 -1.77 -7.27 -3.55
C HIS A 127 -0.44 -7.74 -2.96
N HIS A 128 0.62 -6.91 -3.00
CA HIS A 128 1.89 -7.23 -2.36
C HIS A 128 1.78 -7.37 -0.85
N THR A 129 0.75 -6.79 -0.25
CA THR A 129 0.55 -6.85 1.20
C THR A 129 0.01 -8.20 1.68
N GLY A 130 -0.65 -8.97 0.81
CA GLY A 130 -1.43 -10.15 1.17
C GLY A 130 -2.75 -9.82 1.87
N LEU A 131 -3.12 -8.53 1.97
CA LEU A 131 -4.32 -8.03 2.63
C LEU A 131 -5.44 -7.67 1.64
N ALA A 132 -5.12 -7.60 0.34
CA ALA A 132 -6.08 -7.40 -0.74
C ALA A 132 -6.62 -8.73 -1.24
N VAL A 133 -7.90 -8.76 -1.55
CA VAL A 133 -8.64 -9.94 -2.04
C VAL A 133 -9.54 -9.52 -3.18
N ASP A 134 -9.21 -9.92 -4.39
CA ASP A 134 -10.15 -9.87 -5.50
C ASP A 134 -11.03 -11.11 -5.49
N ILE A 135 -12.30 -10.92 -5.72
CA ILE A 135 -13.30 -11.98 -5.78
C ILE A 135 -14.00 -11.97 -7.13
N VAL A 136 -14.41 -13.17 -7.56
CA VAL A 136 -15.41 -13.36 -8.60
C VAL A 136 -16.68 -13.92 -7.98
N ILE A 137 -17.82 -13.79 -8.66
CA ILE A 137 -19.11 -14.26 -8.17
C ILE A 137 -19.65 -15.41 -9.02
N LYS A 138 -20.45 -16.29 -8.38
CA LYS A 138 -21.23 -17.30 -9.12
C LYS A 138 -22.70 -16.93 -9.12
N LYS A 139 -23.29 -16.84 -10.30
CA LYS A 139 -24.70 -16.59 -10.53
C LYS A 139 -25.25 -17.67 -11.46
N ASP A 140 -26.33 -18.33 -11.08
CA ASP A 140 -26.97 -19.39 -11.84
C ASP A 140 -25.99 -20.50 -12.28
N GLY A 141 -25.05 -20.84 -11.39
CA GLY A 141 -24.02 -21.87 -11.63
C GLY A 141 -22.84 -21.42 -12.51
N LYS A 142 -22.89 -20.23 -13.09
CA LYS A 142 -21.82 -19.66 -13.92
C LYS A 142 -20.95 -18.71 -13.13
N LEU A 143 -19.66 -18.66 -13.47
CA LEU A 143 -18.72 -17.69 -12.97
C LEU A 143 -18.92 -16.37 -13.74
N ILE A 144 -18.97 -15.25 -13.02
CA ILE A 144 -18.91 -13.90 -13.59
C ILE A 144 -17.56 -13.34 -13.15
N GLU A 145 -16.66 -13.17 -14.09
CA GLU A 145 -15.25 -12.85 -13.87
C GLU A 145 -14.78 -11.60 -14.62
N GLU A 146 -15.46 -11.26 -15.73
CA GLU A 146 -15.12 -10.06 -16.48
C GLU A 146 -15.53 -8.81 -15.71
N ASN A 147 -14.60 -7.86 -15.58
CA ASN A 147 -14.79 -6.63 -14.80
C ASN A 147 -16.06 -5.87 -15.20
N GLU A 148 -16.31 -5.75 -16.50
CA GLU A 148 -17.48 -5.06 -17.04
C GLU A 148 -18.80 -5.74 -16.65
N ASP A 149 -18.80 -7.05 -16.56
CA ASP A 149 -20.00 -7.82 -16.16
C ASP A 149 -20.17 -7.78 -14.64
N MET A 150 -19.09 -7.85 -13.87
CA MET A 150 -19.15 -7.68 -12.41
C MET A 150 -19.70 -6.31 -12.01
N ILE A 151 -19.31 -5.22 -12.68
CA ILE A 151 -19.84 -3.88 -12.41
C ILE A 151 -21.36 -3.81 -12.61
N LYS A 152 -21.92 -4.60 -13.51
CA LYS A 152 -23.38 -4.67 -13.76
C LYS A 152 -24.15 -5.38 -12.63
N GLU A 153 -23.49 -6.23 -11.85
CA GLU A 153 -24.10 -7.03 -10.77
C GLU A 153 -24.27 -6.24 -9.45
N LYS A 154 -24.76 -5.01 -9.56
CA LYS A 154 -24.86 -4.04 -8.44
C LYS A 154 -25.59 -4.60 -7.22
N GLU A 155 -26.68 -5.32 -7.40
CA GLU A 155 -27.46 -5.87 -6.28
C GLU A 155 -26.74 -7.00 -5.54
N ILE A 156 -25.94 -7.79 -6.23
CA ILE A 156 -25.11 -8.84 -5.60
C ILE A 156 -23.99 -8.17 -4.81
N PHE A 157 -23.26 -7.23 -5.41
CA PHE A 157 -22.19 -6.52 -4.73
C PHE A 157 -22.68 -5.70 -3.54
N LYS A 158 -23.87 -5.09 -3.62
CA LYS A 158 -24.50 -4.42 -2.49
C LYS A 158 -24.71 -5.35 -1.28
N LYS A 159 -25.15 -6.61 -1.53
CA LYS A 159 -25.27 -7.61 -0.47
C LYS A 159 -23.90 -7.99 0.11
N ILE A 160 -22.87 -8.13 -0.74
CA ILE A 160 -21.50 -8.42 -0.33
C ILE A 160 -20.96 -7.28 0.53
N HIS A 161 -21.01 -6.05 0.04
CA HIS A 161 -20.46 -4.87 0.71
C HIS A 161 -21.10 -4.64 2.09
N LYS A 162 -22.40 -4.89 2.23
CA LYS A 162 -23.11 -4.80 3.52
C LYS A 162 -22.53 -5.71 4.61
N LYS A 163 -21.85 -6.79 4.24
CA LYS A 163 -21.29 -7.77 5.18
C LYS A 163 -19.79 -7.55 5.46
N LEU A 164 -19.08 -6.79 4.63
CA LEU A 164 -17.62 -6.67 4.65
C LEU A 164 -17.10 -6.28 6.03
N SER A 165 -17.63 -5.20 6.59
CA SER A 165 -17.12 -4.61 7.84
C SER A 165 -17.18 -5.56 9.03
N LYS A 166 -18.17 -6.45 9.08
CA LYS A 166 -18.30 -7.48 10.14
C LYS A 166 -17.08 -8.39 10.22
N TYR A 167 -16.38 -8.56 9.11
CA TYR A 167 -15.19 -9.43 8.98
C TYR A 167 -13.89 -8.64 8.81
N GLY A 168 -13.92 -7.33 9.04
CA GLY A 168 -12.75 -6.46 8.96
C GLY A 168 -12.32 -6.12 7.55
N PHE A 169 -13.20 -6.31 6.54
CA PHE A 169 -12.98 -5.88 5.17
C PHE A 169 -13.66 -4.56 4.87
N ILE A 170 -13.09 -3.83 3.92
CA ILE A 170 -13.69 -2.64 3.30
C ILE A 170 -13.78 -2.85 1.79
N LEU A 171 -14.71 -2.16 1.14
CA LEU A 171 -14.64 -1.87 -0.27
C LEU A 171 -13.51 -0.88 -0.48
N ARG A 172 -12.48 -1.27 -1.25
CA ARG A 172 -11.26 -0.48 -1.34
C ARG A 172 -11.38 0.71 -2.29
N TYR A 173 -11.99 0.51 -3.44
CA TYR A 173 -12.10 1.49 -4.51
C TYR A 173 -13.57 1.84 -4.76
N LEU A 174 -13.99 2.99 -4.19
CA LEU A 174 -15.37 3.45 -4.23
C LEU A 174 -15.66 4.18 -5.55
N GLU A 175 -16.92 4.12 -6.00
CA GLU A 175 -17.37 4.84 -7.19
C GLU A 175 -17.19 6.36 -7.01
N GLY A 176 -16.56 7.03 -7.99
CA GLY A 176 -16.33 8.47 -7.98
C GLY A 176 -15.25 8.95 -6.99
N ARG A 177 -14.34 8.08 -6.56
CA ARG A 177 -13.23 8.41 -5.65
C ARG A 177 -11.85 8.10 -6.24
N ASP A 178 -11.77 8.01 -7.55
CA ASP A 178 -10.55 7.73 -8.31
C ASP A 178 -9.50 8.86 -8.21
N ASP A 179 -9.93 10.08 -7.99
CA ASP A 179 -9.06 11.23 -7.71
C ASP A 179 -8.30 11.10 -6.36
N ILE A 180 -8.81 10.31 -5.42
CA ILE A 180 -8.17 10.06 -4.12
C ILE A 180 -7.37 8.77 -4.15
N THR A 181 -7.96 7.68 -4.66
CA THR A 181 -7.36 6.34 -4.60
C THR A 181 -6.40 6.07 -5.76
N GLY A 182 -6.57 6.77 -6.89
CA GLY A 182 -5.87 6.52 -8.14
C GLY A 182 -6.45 5.36 -8.95
N TYR A 183 -7.55 4.73 -8.50
CA TYR A 183 -8.20 3.59 -9.15
C TYR A 183 -9.67 3.85 -9.36
N THR A 184 -10.21 3.37 -10.47
CA THR A 184 -11.65 3.38 -10.76
C THR A 184 -12.40 2.47 -9.79
N TYR A 185 -13.73 2.51 -9.83
CA TYR A 185 -14.57 1.64 -9.03
C TYR A 185 -14.32 0.15 -9.32
N GLU A 186 -13.99 -0.60 -8.27
CA GLU A 186 -13.75 -2.05 -8.33
C GLU A 186 -14.56 -2.75 -7.24
N PRO A 187 -15.82 -3.16 -7.50
CA PRO A 187 -16.68 -3.77 -6.49
C PRO A 187 -16.15 -5.10 -5.94
N TRP A 188 -15.26 -5.75 -6.67
CA TRP A 188 -14.63 -7.02 -6.30
C TRP A 188 -13.39 -6.88 -5.41
N HIS A 189 -12.74 -5.70 -5.39
CA HIS A 189 -11.48 -5.49 -4.67
C HIS A 189 -11.73 -5.16 -3.20
N LEU A 190 -11.50 -6.15 -2.35
CA LEU A 190 -11.71 -6.08 -0.91
C LEU A 190 -10.37 -5.89 -0.20
N ARG A 191 -10.33 -5.00 0.80
CA ARG A 191 -9.15 -4.80 1.63
C ARG A 191 -9.44 -5.17 3.08
N TYR A 192 -8.61 -6.06 3.65
CA TYR A 192 -8.63 -6.38 5.08
C TYR A 192 -7.85 -5.33 5.88
N VAL A 193 -8.48 -4.74 6.91
CA VAL A 193 -7.90 -3.68 7.74
C VAL A 193 -7.67 -4.12 9.20
N GLY A 194 -7.65 -5.42 9.45
CA GLY A 194 -7.31 -6.02 10.74
C GLY A 194 -8.36 -5.86 11.85
N SER A 195 -9.44 -5.11 11.63
CA SER A 195 -10.43 -4.81 12.66
C SER A 195 -11.83 -4.56 12.08
N ALA A 196 -12.82 -5.30 12.60
CA ALA A 196 -14.22 -5.05 12.25
C ALA A 196 -14.70 -3.65 12.69
N LYS A 197 -14.17 -3.10 13.77
CA LYS A 197 -14.50 -1.74 14.22
C LYS A 197 -14.01 -0.70 13.24
N ILE A 198 -12.76 -0.83 12.80
CA ILE A 198 -12.16 0.09 11.80
C ILE A 198 -12.89 -0.03 10.48
N ALA A 199 -13.10 -1.25 9.99
CA ALA A 199 -13.83 -1.50 8.74
C ALA A 199 -15.24 -0.89 8.79
N LYS A 200 -15.95 -1.06 9.92
CA LYS A 200 -17.27 -0.47 10.10
C LYS A 200 -17.23 1.06 10.07
N GLU A 201 -16.24 1.67 10.71
CA GLU A 201 -16.09 3.13 10.71
C GLU A 201 -15.86 3.68 9.30
N ILE A 202 -15.00 3.03 8.50
CA ILE A 202 -14.73 3.42 7.11
C ILE A 202 -15.99 3.28 6.25
N MET A 203 -16.64 2.11 6.33
CA MET A 203 -17.81 1.80 5.51
C MET A 203 -19.05 2.64 5.89
N ASP A 204 -19.29 2.88 7.19
CA ASP A 204 -20.43 3.71 7.64
C ASP A 204 -20.26 5.18 7.27
N LYS A 205 -19.02 5.70 7.22
CA LYS A 205 -18.73 7.08 6.83
C LYS A 205 -18.64 7.25 5.31
N ASP A 206 -18.69 6.17 4.54
CA ASP A 206 -18.51 6.14 3.08
C ASP A 206 -17.26 6.92 2.64
N ILE A 207 -16.13 6.65 3.31
CA ILE A 207 -14.83 7.28 3.05
C ILE A 207 -13.83 6.28 2.51
N THR A 208 -12.84 6.77 1.76
CA THR A 208 -11.74 5.97 1.26
C THR A 208 -10.80 5.56 2.41
N PHE A 209 -9.98 4.54 2.17
CA PHE A 209 -8.96 4.13 3.13
C PHE A 209 -7.93 5.26 3.38
N GLU A 210 -7.59 6.02 2.35
CA GLU A 210 -6.76 7.22 2.42
C GLU A 210 -7.35 8.28 3.35
N GLU A 211 -8.63 8.59 3.20
CA GLU A 211 -9.34 9.57 4.04
C GLU A 211 -9.41 9.11 5.50
N TYR A 212 -9.67 7.81 5.72
CA TYR A 212 -9.64 7.23 7.08
C TYR A 212 -8.26 7.40 7.71
N LEU A 213 -7.20 6.99 7.02
CA LEU A 213 -5.83 7.12 7.53
C LEU A 213 -5.46 8.57 7.83
N ALA A 214 -5.94 9.51 7.01
CA ALA A 214 -5.81 10.95 7.28
C ALA A 214 -6.51 11.36 8.58
N SER A 215 -7.69 10.81 8.83
CA SER A 215 -8.50 11.20 9.99
C SER A 215 -7.92 10.71 11.33
N ILE A 216 -7.28 9.55 11.35
CA ILE A 216 -6.74 8.94 12.57
C ILE A 216 -5.29 9.31 12.88
N LYS A 217 -4.55 9.76 11.87
CA LYS A 217 -3.13 10.09 12.00
C LYS A 217 -2.96 11.59 12.29
N ASP A 218 -2.82 11.95 13.54
CA ASP A 218 -2.38 13.30 13.91
C ASP A 218 -0.87 13.40 13.65
N ILE A 219 -0.44 14.33 12.79
CA ILE A 219 0.97 14.64 12.51
C ILE A 219 1.79 14.85 13.79
N LYS A 220 1.14 15.30 14.86
CA LYS A 220 1.83 15.56 16.13
C LYS A 220 2.48 14.32 16.74
N ASN A 221 2.07 13.11 16.35
CA ASN A 221 2.39 11.91 17.11
C ASN A 221 3.17 10.83 16.37
N THR A 222 3.22 10.79 15.02
CA THR A 222 3.96 9.74 14.29
C THR A 222 4.54 10.21 12.96
N LYS A 223 5.72 9.66 12.58
CA LYS A 223 6.32 9.89 11.25
C LYS A 223 5.43 9.39 10.10
N GLU A 224 4.63 8.34 10.34
CA GLU A 224 3.68 7.78 9.37
C GLU A 224 2.55 8.76 9.05
N ALA A 225 2.02 9.45 10.08
CA ALA A 225 1.01 10.47 9.88
C ALA A 225 1.55 11.67 9.08
N ALA A 226 2.80 12.08 9.39
CA ALA A 226 3.48 13.11 8.63
C ALA A 226 3.68 12.69 7.18
N LYS A 227 4.12 11.45 6.94
CA LYS A 227 4.30 10.89 5.58
C LYS A 227 3.02 11.00 4.75
N TYR A 228 1.89 10.57 5.29
CA TYR A 228 0.61 10.66 4.59
C TYR A 228 0.24 12.11 4.21
N GLN A 229 0.39 13.05 5.15
CA GLN A 229 0.07 14.46 4.88
C GLN A 229 1.04 15.10 3.87
N ILE A 230 2.31 14.68 3.89
CA ILE A 230 3.30 15.09 2.88
C ILE A 230 2.85 14.60 1.50
N GLU A 231 2.54 13.32 1.36
CA GLU A 231 2.12 12.72 0.09
C GLU A 231 0.85 13.40 -0.46
N LYS A 232 -0.16 13.63 0.38
CA LYS A 232 -1.39 14.35 0.01
C LYS A 232 -1.11 15.80 -0.42
N ALA A 233 -0.24 16.51 0.31
CA ALA A 233 0.12 17.88 -0.04
C ALA A 233 0.95 17.94 -1.32
N LEU A 234 1.84 16.95 -1.57
CA LEU A 234 2.61 16.82 -2.80
C LEU A 234 1.70 16.57 -4.01
N GLN A 235 0.71 15.67 -3.90
CA GLN A 235 -0.26 15.45 -4.98
C GLN A 235 -0.94 16.75 -5.39
N LYS A 236 -1.42 17.52 -4.40
CA LYS A 236 -2.04 18.82 -4.66
C LYS A 236 -1.05 19.84 -5.25
N TYR A 237 0.19 19.85 -4.76
CA TYR A 237 1.27 20.71 -5.25
C TYR A 237 1.56 20.41 -6.73
N PHE A 238 1.73 19.12 -7.08
CA PHE A 238 2.03 18.71 -8.45
C PHE A 238 0.86 18.98 -9.40
N LYS A 239 -0.38 18.68 -9.00
CA LYS A 239 -1.58 19.03 -9.78
C LYS A 239 -1.67 20.53 -10.05
N LYS A 240 -1.32 21.36 -9.06
CA LYS A 240 -1.33 22.83 -9.23
C LYS A 240 -0.23 23.34 -10.16
N ASN A 241 0.97 22.78 -10.07
CA ASN A 241 2.16 23.33 -10.76
C ASN A 241 2.41 22.71 -12.13
N TYR A 242 1.99 21.46 -12.34
CA TYR A 242 2.17 20.76 -13.62
C TYR A 242 0.86 20.61 -14.41
N GLY A 243 -0.30 20.70 -13.73
CA GLY A 243 -1.60 20.67 -14.39
C GLY A 243 -1.79 19.46 -15.28
N ASP A 244 -2.14 19.73 -16.54
CA ASP A 244 -2.39 18.70 -17.56
C ASP A 244 -1.12 18.10 -18.16
N LYS A 245 0.07 18.59 -17.79
CA LYS A 245 1.35 18.04 -18.26
C LYS A 245 1.69 16.68 -17.66
N ILE A 246 1.07 16.32 -16.53
CA ILE A 246 1.26 15.02 -15.88
C ILE A 246 -0.07 14.31 -15.65
N THR A 247 -0.08 13.02 -15.93
CA THR A 247 -1.23 12.15 -15.63
C THR A 247 -1.17 11.67 -14.18
N ASN A 248 0.02 11.35 -13.68
CA ASN A 248 0.24 10.82 -12.34
C ASN A 248 1.56 11.29 -11.72
N SER A 249 1.64 11.18 -10.41
CA SER A 249 2.87 11.37 -9.63
C SER A 249 2.97 10.33 -8.54
N ARG A 250 4.20 9.92 -8.19
CA ARG A 250 4.50 8.96 -7.14
C ARG A 250 5.52 9.54 -6.20
N PHE A 251 5.38 9.23 -4.91
CA PHE A 251 6.24 9.79 -3.87
C PHE A 251 6.78 8.67 -2.98
N ASN A 252 8.06 8.75 -2.65
CA ASN A 252 8.69 7.95 -1.62
C ASN A 252 9.36 8.92 -0.64
N VAL A 253 8.67 9.21 0.47
CA VAL A 253 9.22 10.05 1.54
C VAL A 253 10.28 9.26 2.27
N THR A 254 11.55 9.66 2.09
CA THR A 254 12.73 8.94 2.59
C THR A 254 13.09 9.35 4.02
N LYS A 255 12.91 10.63 4.34
CA LYS A 255 13.16 11.15 5.69
C LYS A 255 12.13 12.21 6.10
N ILE A 256 11.88 12.29 7.38
CA ILE A 256 10.99 13.28 8.00
C ILE A 256 11.65 13.82 9.24
N TYR A 257 11.68 15.15 9.33
CA TYR A 257 12.25 15.92 10.45
C TYR A 257 11.15 16.76 11.08
N THR A 258 10.95 16.59 12.36
CA THR A 258 9.98 17.37 13.15
C THR A 258 10.69 18.51 13.91
N ALA A 259 9.93 19.49 14.40
CA ALA A 259 10.46 20.57 15.22
C ALA A 259 11.24 20.09 16.46
N LYS A 260 11.05 18.84 16.92
CA LYS A 260 11.82 18.26 18.03
C LYS A 260 13.20 17.75 17.60
N GLU A 261 13.38 17.46 16.32
CA GLU A 261 14.64 16.96 15.73
C GLU A 261 15.48 18.09 15.12
N GLU A 262 15.03 19.34 15.26
CA GLU A 262 15.64 20.57 14.72
C GLU A 262 16.95 20.98 15.46
N LYS A 263 17.83 20.02 15.74
CA LYS A 263 19.07 20.30 16.50
C LYS A 263 20.29 20.61 15.63
N GLU A 264 20.23 20.21 14.35
CA GLU A 264 21.36 20.27 13.41
C GLU A 264 21.03 21.08 12.16
N GLU A 265 22.03 21.81 11.65
CA GLU A 265 21.91 22.44 10.32
C GLU A 265 21.90 21.37 9.24
N PRO A 266 21.15 21.54 8.13
CA PRO A 266 20.39 22.76 7.74
C PRO A 266 18.97 22.85 8.32
N ILE A 267 18.48 21.82 9.01
CA ILE A 267 17.07 21.75 9.46
C ILE A 267 16.73 22.86 10.46
N LYS A 268 17.69 23.21 11.34
CA LYS A 268 17.54 24.30 12.32
C LYS A 268 17.24 25.65 11.67
N ALA A 269 17.79 25.93 10.51
CA ALA A 269 17.57 27.17 9.77
C ALA A 269 16.10 27.29 9.27
N LEU A 270 15.36 26.21 9.17
CA LEU A 270 13.96 26.19 8.67
C LEU A 270 12.95 26.74 9.68
N LYS A 271 13.30 26.84 10.96
CA LYS A 271 12.45 27.37 12.06
C LYS A 271 11.06 26.73 12.04
N LEU A 272 11.01 25.41 12.10
CA LEU A 272 9.77 24.65 12.02
C LEU A 272 8.83 24.96 13.20
N GLY A 273 7.58 25.26 12.90
CA GLY A 273 6.51 25.33 13.90
C GLY A 273 6.19 23.94 14.46
N LYS A 274 5.45 23.89 15.58
CA LYS A 274 5.12 22.62 16.27
C LYS A 274 4.41 21.56 15.39
N LYS A 275 3.72 21.99 14.34
CA LYS A 275 2.97 21.14 13.42
C LYS A 275 3.64 21.03 12.04
N ASP A 276 4.72 21.79 11.83
CA ASP A 276 5.48 21.74 10.58
C ASP A 276 6.41 20.54 10.59
N VAL A 277 6.72 20.04 9.39
CA VAL A 277 7.76 19.02 9.19
C VAL A 277 8.58 19.34 7.96
N ALA A 278 9.90 19.12 8.04
CA ALA A 278 10.74 19.06 6.87
C ALA A 278 10.83 17.59 6.38
N PHE A 279 11.01 17.38 5.10
CA PHE A 279 11.06 16.04 4.55
C PHE A 279 11.98 15.95 3.33
N GLU A 280 12.54 14.75 3.15
CA GLU A 280 13.18 14.32 1.91
C GLU A 280 12.25 13.39 1.17
N VAL A 281 12.12 13.57 -0.14
CA VAL A 281 11.27 12.74 -1.00
C VAL A 281 11.97 12.45 -2.31
N THR A 282 11.92 11.19 -2.75
CA THR A 282 12.12 10.83 -4.16
C THR A 282 10.76 10.68 -4.81
N TYR A 283 10.63 11.16 -6.06
CA TYR A 283 9.37 11.06 -6.76
C TYR A 283 9.53 10.77 -8.24
N GLN A 284 8.43 10.35 -8.83
CA GLN A 284 8.31 10.03 -10.24
C GLN A 284 7.11 10.77 -10.81
N LEU A 285 7.23 11.26 -12.05
CA LEU A 285 6.16 11.91 -12.77
C LEU A 285 5.82 11.12 -14.04
N GLN A 286 4.53 10.95 -14.30
CA GLN A 286 4.04 10.34 -15.53
C GLN A 286 3.59 11.46 -16.48
N PRO A 287 4.27 11.67 -17.63
CA PRO A 287 3.85 12.63 -18.62
C PRO A 287 2.44 12.32 -19.15
N SER A 288 1.67 13.34 -19.42
CA SER A 288 0.42 13.22 -20.17
C SER A 288 0.70 12.98 -21.64
N GLU A 289 -0.28 12.46 -22.37
CA GLU A 289 -0.18 12.31 -23.83
C GLU A 289 0.15 13.66 -24.49
N GLY A 290 1.16 13.66 -25.35
CA GLY A 290 1.63 14.86 -26.03
C GLY A 290 2.58 15.75 -25.21
N THR A 291 2.85 15.44 -23.95
CA THR A 291 3.88 16.15 -23.15
C THR A 291 5.25 15.55 -23.41
N ASP A 292 6.21 16.38 -23.83
CA ASP A 292 7.62 15.95 -23.91
C ASP A 292 8.13 15.64 -22.48
N PRO A 293 8.57 14.39 -22.21
CA PRO A 293 9.14 14.03 -20.92
C PRO A 293 10.29 14.95 -20.47
N ASN A 294 11.05 15.51 -21.41
CA ASN A 294 12.14 16.42 -21.11
C ASN A 294 11.67 17.75 -20.49
N GLU A 295 10.43 18.14 -20.69
CA GLU A 295 9.84 19.30 -19.99
C GLU A 295 9.61 19.03 -18.48
N LEU A 296 9.57 17.76 -18.10
CA LEU A 296 9.39 17.31 -16.72
C LEU A 296 10.72 16.87 -16.08
N THR A 297 11.78 16.72 -16.89
CA THR A 297 13.12 16.44 -16.39
C THR A 297 13.66 17.71 -15.73
N ILE A 298 13.63 17.70 -14.40
CA ILE A 298 14.41 18.59 -13.59
C ILE A 298 15.83 18.03 -13.57
N PRO A 299 16.89 18.81 -13.29
CA PRO A 299 18.29 18.43 -13.55
C PRO A 299 18.76 17.02 -13.15
N ASP A 300 18.01 16.35 -12.27
CA ASP A 300 18.33 15.03 -11.72
C ASP A 300 17.29 13.93 -12.05
N GLY A 301 16.31 14.22 -12.92
CA GLY A 301 15.31 13.23 -13.35
C GLY A 301 15.70 12.53 -14.66
N GLU A 302 15.36 11.24 -14.78
CA GLU A 302 15.60 10.43 -15.97
C GLU A 302 14.27 9.86 -16.47
N TYR A 303 14.03 9.95 -17.80
CA TYR A 303 12.84 9.34 -18.39
C TYR A 303 13.08 7.87 -18.71
N ASP A 304 12.27 7.01 -18.09
CA ASP A 304 12.25 5.58 -18.38
C ASP A 304 11.17 5.29 -19.44
N GLU A 305 11.59 5.10 -20.68
CA GLU A 305 10.69 4.83 -21.82
C GLU A 305 9.83 3.57 -21.62
N LYS A 306 10.38 2.54 -20.96
CA LYS A 306 9.66 1.27 -20.75
C LYS A 306 8.52 1.43 -19.74
N LEU A 307 8.73 2.24 -18.73
CA LEU A 307 7.73 2.48 -17.69
C LEU A 307 6.86 3.71 -18.02
N GLY A 308 7.34 4.60 -18.90
CA GLY A 308 6.69 5.85 -19.22
C GLY A 308 6.67 6.83 -18.05
N TRP A 309 7.75 6.87 -17.25
CA TRP A 309 7.89 7.73 -16.08
C TRP A 309 9.21 8.48 -16.09
N VAL A 310 9.17 9.75 -15.71
CA VAL A 310 10.37 10.47 -15.26
C VAL A 310 10.61 10.06 -13.81
N LYS A 311 11.76 9.50 -13.49
CA LYS A 311 12.11 8.91 -12.19
C LYS A 311 13.36 9.54 -11.59
N ASP A 312 13.70 9.08 -10.38
CA ASP A 312 14.93 9.42 -9.63
C ASP A 312 15.06 10.90 -9.27
N ILE A 313 13.94 11.64 -9.25
CA ILE A 313 13.92 13.03 -8.83
C ILE A 313 13.93 13.10 -7.30
N SER A 314 14.95 13.72 -6.71
CA SER A 314 15.08 13.89 -5.27
C SER A 314 14.91 15.35 -4.87
N ARG A 315 14.08 15.60 -3.85
CA ARG A 315 13.82 16.97 -3.34
C ARG A 315 13.68 16.99 -1.84
N LEU A 316 13.93 18.17 -1.32
CA LEU A 316 13.67 18.58 0.05
C LEU A 316 12.45 19.49 0.06
N GLY A 317 11.64 19.42 1.11
CA GLY A 317 10.46 20.24 1.24
C GLY A 317 10.05 20.49 2.68
N VAL A 318 9.25 21.50 2.89
CA VAL A 318 8.64 21.82 4.18
C VAL A 318 7.12 21.72 4.03
N LEU A 319 6.51 20.91 4.87
CA LEU A 319 5.07 20.86 5.04
C LEU A 319 4.68 21.83 6.16
N LYS A 320 4.07 22.94 5.78
CA LYS A 320 3.59 23.98 6.70
C LYS A 320 2.13 23.78 7.05
N TYR A 321 1.82 23.95 8.34
CA TYR A 321 0.45 23.96 8.84
C TYR A 321 -0.07 25.39 8.98
N ASN A 322 -1.21 25.66 8.36
CA ASN A 322 -1.91 26.93 8.52
C ASN A 322 -2.95 26.78 9.64
N GLU A 323 -2.75 27.47 10.76
CA GLU A 323 -3.64 27.40 11.93
C GLU A 323 -5.05 27.94 11.67
N GLU A 324 -5.20 28.93 10.77
CA GLU A 324 -6.49 29.55 10.45
C GLU A 324 -7.37 28.61 9.62
N THR A 325 -6.75 27.95 8.63
CA THR A 325 -7.49 27.07 7.69
C THR A 325 -7.48 25.60 8.12
N GLY A 326 -6.65 25.21 9.07
CA GLY A 326 -6.46 23.84 9.48
C GLY A 326 -5.83 22.93 8.41
N LYS A 327 -5.19 23.50 7.38
CA LYS A 327 -4.67 22.78 6.22
C LYS A 327 -3.15 22.82 6.14
N TYR A 328 -2.60 21.81 5.49
CA TYR A 328 -1.19 21.73 5.15
C TYR A 328 -0.92 22.21 3.72
N SER A 329 0.25 22.83 3.53
CA SER A 329 0.77 23.20 2.20
C SER A 329 2.26 22.92 2.11
N ILE A 330 2.73 22.65 0.90
CA ILE A 330 4.16 22.49 0.62
C ILE A 330 4.79 23.87 0.42
N GLU A 331 5.88 24.10 1.13
CA GLU A 331 6.76 25.28 0.97
C GLU A 331 8.20 24.82 0.79
N ASN A 332 9.04 25.69 0.22
CA ASN A 332 10.49 25.47 0.05
C ASN A 332 10.82 24.10 -0.60
N PHE A 333 10.13 23.79 -1.68
CA PHE A 333 10.33 22.51 -2.41
C PHE A 333 11.43 22.67 -3.46
N GLY A 334 12.59 22.01 -3.25
CA GLY A 334 13.75 22.19 -4.10
C GLY A 334 14.86 21.16 -3.89
N THR A 335 16.04 21.42 -4.48
CA THR A 335 17.20 20.52 -4.44
C THR A 335 18.07 20.66 -3.19
N GLY A 336 17.83 21.67 -2.36
CA GLY A 336 18.58 21.92 -1.13
C GLY A 336 17.83 22.88 -0.19
N TRP A 337 18.29 22.91 1.06
CA TRP A 337 17.84 23.87 2.08
C TRP A 337 18.64 25.16 1.99
#